data_f1c269668c95f116b738b4ad8c4959a1
#
_entry.id   f1c269668c95f116b738b4ad8c4959a1
#
_cell.length_a   1.000
_cell.length_b   1.000
_cell.length_c   1.000
_cell.angle_alpha   90.00
_cell.angle_beta   90.00
_cell.angle_gamma   90.00
#
_symmetry.space_group_name_H-M   'P 1'
#
loop_
_entity.id
_entity.type
_entity.pdbx_description
1 polymer ?
#
loop_
_entity_poly.entity_id
_entity_poly.type
_entity_poly.pdbx_seq_one_letter_code
_entity_poly.pdbx_strand_id
1 'polypeptide(L)'
;MTPSMRKKVERVNNQIIEYAKRLKLSWIREHYHEVTAESNEAYLVKLFEKEIEHREERKVNLLLKQAQLPKTGHQPFQWEHIQIPHGIDRDTIIQGDFIKRQENLILYGGVGTGKTYLSTLIALNAIHRYGSQVKFFTVAGLVNKLIEANQQGQLPKLMKQLDKQHAIILDELGYIPLNKEGAELLFQVISMCYENKSLIITTNLQFGQWNHVFGDPVLTEAVIDRLIHHSHLLMFRGDSFRYKESLIHE
;
A
#
# COMPACT_ATOMS: atom_id res chain seq x y z
N MET A 1 2.51 45.68 28.91
CA MET A 1 1.85 44.52 29.56
C MET A 1 2.38 44.43 30.99
N THR A 2 1.51 44.56 31.99
CA THR A 2 1.89 44.53 33.41
C THR A 2 2.33 43.13 33.86
N PRO A 3 3.17 43.00 34.93
CA PRO A 3 3.59 41.69 35.44
C PRO A 3 2.42 40.75 35.81
N SER A 4 1.31 41.31 36.31
CA SER A 4 0.08 40.59 36.63
C SER A 4 -0.61 40.02 35.37
N MET A 5 -0.65 40.79 34.27
CA MET A 5 -1.18 40.33 32.99
C MET A 5 -0.35 39.19 32.36
N ARG A 6 0.99 39.29 32.46
CA ARG A 6 1.87 38.19 31.97
C ARG A 6 1.62 36.88 32.70
N LYS A 7 1.52 36.89 34.02
CA LYS A 7 1.20 35.67 34.81
C LYS A 7 -0.16 35.09 34.47
N LYS A 8 -1.17 35.92 34.18
CA LYS A 8 -2.51 35.45 33.79
C LYS A 8 -2.50 34.79 32.42
N VAL A 9 -1.80 35.38 31.45
CA VAL A 9 -1.64 34.81 30.08
C VAL A 9 -0.90 33.47 30.14
N GLU A 10 0.21 33.43 30.90
CA GLU A 10 1.00 32.21 31.06
C GLU A 10 0.18 31.06 31.69
N ARG A 11 -0.65 31.37 32.71
CA ARG A 11 -1.56 30.38 33.32
C ARG A 11 -2.59 29.85 32.34
N VAL A 12 -3.19 30.69 31.49
CA VAL A 12 -4.16 30.27 30.47
C VAL A 12 -3.48 29.41 29.41
N ASN A 13 -2.29 29.79 28.95
CA ASN A 13 -1.52 29.00 27.99
C ASN A 13 -1.20 27.59 28.53
N ASN A 14 -0.76 27.48 29.77
CA ASN A 14 -0.49 26.21 30.42
C ASN A 14 -1.74 25.35 30.53
N GLN A 15 -2.91 25.93 30.81
CA GLN A 15 -4.20 25.20 30.83
C GLN A 15 -4.58 24.68 29.43
N ILE A 16 -4.40 25.49 28.37
CA ILE A 16 -4.67 25.07 27.00
C ILE A 16 -3.78 23.86 26.63
N ILE A 17 -2.48 23.96 26.92
CA ILE A 17 -1.51 22.87 26.64
C ILE A 17 -1.91 21.60 27.41
N GLU A 18 -2.26 21.71 28.68
CA GLU A 18 -2.67 20.56 29.51
C GLU A 18 -3.95 19.90 28.96
N TYR A 19 -4.98 20.69 28.65
CA TYR A 19 -6.25 20.17 28.14
C TYR A 19 -6.08 19.59 26.73
N ALA A 20 -5.34 20.24 25.86
CA ALA A 20 -5.02 19.70 24.54
C ALA A 20 -4.28 18.35 24.64
N LYS A 21 -3.35 18.19 25.61
CA LYS A 21 -2.69 16.90 25.88
C LYS A 21 -3.68 15.83 26.33
N ARG A 22 -4.57 16.15 27.27
CA ARG A 22 -5.61 15.20 27.77
C ARG A 22 -6.58 14.78 26.67
N LEU A 23 -6.95 15.70 25.78
CA LEU A 23 -7.83 15.48 24.65
C LEU A 23 -7.09 14.91 23.42
N LYS A 24 -5.78 14.70 23.50
CA LYS A 24 -4.91 14.21 22.40
C LYS A 24 -4.97 15.12 21.16
N LEU A 25 -5.06 16.42 21.33
CA LEU A 25 -5.07 17.43 20.29
C LEU A 25 -3.61 17.91 20.06
N SER A 26 -2.86 17.15 19.29
CA SER A 26 -1.39 17.35 19.21
C SER A 26 -0.99 18.61 18.45
N TRP A 27 -1.71 18.94 17.38
CA TRP A 27 -1.45 20.16 16.62
C TRP A 27 -1.85 21.39 17.42
N ILE A 28 -3.05 21.41 18.01
CA ILE A 28 -3.54 22.52 18.84
C ILE A 28 -2.58 22.78 20.00
N ARG A 29 -2.07 21.74 20.65
CA ARG A 29 -1.13 21.87 21.77
C ARG A 29 0.11 22.71 21.42
N GLU A 30 0.61 22.57 20.18
CA GLU A 30 1.86 23.18 19.74
C GLU A 30 1.65 24.50 18.98
N HIS A 31 0.53 24.63 18.24
CA HIS A 31 0.33 25.69 17.24
C HIS A 31 -0.90 26.58 17.46
N TYR A 32 -1.69 26.42 18.55
CA TYR A 32 -2.92 27.18 18.76
C TYR A 32 -2.71 28.70 18.70
N HIS A 33 -1.52 29.21 19.09
CA HIS A 33 -1.16 30.61 19.10
C HIS A 33 -0.87 31.21 17.70
N GLU A 34 -0.71 30.37 16.69
CA GLU A 34 -0.46 30.78 15.29
C GLU A 34 -1.77 31.09 14.54
N VAL A 35 -2.91 30.66 15.08
CA VAL A 35 -4.21 30.87 14.46
C VAL A 35 -4.77 32.22 14.84
N THR A 36 -5.24 32.96 13.82
CA THR A 36 -5.96 34.22 13.99
C THR A 36 -7.32 34.15 13.29
N ALA A 37 -8.35 34.78 13.89
CA ALA A 37 -9.69 34.83 13.33
C ALA A 37 -10.43 36.08 13.80
N GLU A 38 -11.51 36.42 13.13
CA GLU A 38 -12.33 37.61 13.40
C GLU A 38 -13.30 37.40 14.57
N SER A 39 -13.64 36.15 14.91
CA SER A 39 -14.48 35.80 16.07
C SER A 39 -13.95 34.57 16.79
N ASN A 40 -14.42 34.34 18.01
CA ASN A 40 -14.06 33.17 18.81
C ASN A 40 -14.54 31.86 18.13
N GLU A 41 -15.70 31.87 17.49
CA GLU A 41 -16.26 30.73 16.78
C GLU A 41 -15.40 30.41 15.56
N ALA A 42 -15.02 31.40 14.75
CA ALA A 42 -14.13 31.21 13.62
C ALA A 42 -12.74 30.72 14.03
N TYR A 43 -12.24 31.17 15.19
CA TYR A 43 -11.01 30.68 15.76
C TYR A 43 -11.08 29.19 16.11
N LEU A 44 -12.15 28.76 16.79
CA LEU A 44 -12.36 27.36 17.15
C LEU A 44 -12.51 26.46 15.90
N VAL A 45 -13.25 26.90 14.90
CA VAL A 45 -13.39 26.16 13.63
C VAL A 45 -12.02 25.94 13.00
N LYS A 46 -11.23 27.00 12.83
CA LYS A 46 -9.88 26.90 12.25
C LYS A 46 -8.95 25.99 13.06
N LEU A 47 -9.03 26.01 14.40
CA LEU A 47 -8.24 25.11 15.24
C LEU A 47 -8.60 23.65 15.02
N PHE A 48 -9.89 23.32 14.95
CA PHE A 48 -10.33 21.94 14.72
C PHE A 48 -10.02 21.48 13.31
N GLU A 49 -10.20 22.32 12.29
CA GLU A 49 -9.81 22.01 10.91
C GLU A 49 -8.32 21.64 10.84
N LYS A 50 -7.45 22.44 11.45
CA LYS A 50 -6.00 22.17 11.47
C LYS A 50 -5.63 20.90 12.25
N GLU A 51 -6.30 20.62 13.35
CA GLU A 51 -6.10 19.35 14.08
C GLU A 51 -6.56 18.14 13.26
N ILE A 52 -7.67 18.25 12.53
CA ILE A 52 -8.17 17.18 11.62
C ILE A 52 -7.18 16.94 10.48
N GLU A 53 -6.78 18.01 9.77
CA GLU A 53 -5.76 17.93 8.70
C GLU A 53 -4.49 17.21 9.20
N HIS A 54 -3.96 17.65 10.35
CA HIS A 54 -2.77 17.06 10.93
C HIS A 54 -2.92 15.57 11.29
N ARG A 55 -4.09 15.17 11.80
CA ARG A 55 -4.38 13.76 12.09
C ARG A 55 -4.45 12.93 10.84
N GLU A 56 -5.07 13.44 9.79
CA GLU A 56 -5.16 12.78 8.48
C GLU A 56 -3.77 12.60 7.87
N GLU A 57 -2.95 13.64 7.86
CA GLU A 57 -1.56 13.57 7.40
C GLU A 57 -0.73 12.54 8.18
N ARG A 58 -0.83 12.56 9.51
CA ARG A 58 -0.13 11.57 10.35
C ARG A 58 -0.60 10.15 10.07
N LYS A 59 -1.90 9.94 9.86
CA LYS A 59 -2.46 8.63 9.49
C LYS A 59 -1.91 8.16 8.15
N VAL A 60 -1.93 9.03 7.13
CA VAL A 60 -1.38 8.71 5.80
C VAL A 60 0.12 8.39 5.90
N ASN A 61 0.90 9.22 6.59
CA ASN A 61 2.34 9.00 6.78
C ASN A 61 2.64 7.67 7.49
N LEU A 62 1.82 7.29 8.49
CA LEU A 62 1.93 5.99 9.15
C LEU A 62 1.65 4.82 8.17
N LEU A 63 0.59 4.93 7.39
CA LEU A 63 0.22 3.92 6.39
C LEU A 63 1.31 3.76 5.32
N LEU A 64 1.86 4.86 4.81
CA LEU A 64 2.97 4.86 3.85
C LEU A 64 4.20 4.15 4.43
N LYS A 65 4.56 4.45 5.67
CA LYS A 65 5.66 3.76 6.36
C LYS A 65 5.40 2.28 6.55
N GLN A 66 4.17 1.90 6.89
CA GLN A 66 3.78 0.50 7.08
C GLN A 66 3.70 -0.28 5.77
N ALA A 67 3.35 0.37 4.67
CA ALA A 67 3.22 -0.25 3.36
C ALA A 67 4.54 -0.83 2.83
N GLN A 68 5.69 -0.27 3.23
CA GLN A 68 7.04 -0.68 2.80
C GLN A 68 7.18 -0.69 1.27
N LEU A 69 6.63 0.34 0.63
CA LEU A 69 6.72 0.48 -0.83
C LEU A 69 8.17 0.73 -1.26
N PRO A 70 8.60 0.17 -2.41
CA PRO A 70 9.88 0.51 -2.99
C PRO A 70 9.92 1.99 -3.38
N LYS A 71 11.11 2.58 -3.36
CA LYS A 71 11.30 3.94 -3.87
C LYS A 71 11.04 3.95 -5.36
N THR A 72 10.16 4.84 -5.81
CA THR A 72 9.86 5.06 -7.22
C THR A 72 10.51 6.34 -7.71
N GLY A 73 10.82 6.39 -9.01
CA GLY A 73 11.21 7.63 -9.67
C GLY A 73 10.05 8.63 -9.71
N HIS A 74 10.36 9.89 -10.08
CA HIS A 74 9.37 10.97 -10.21
C HIS A 74 8.79 11.10 -11.62
N GLN A 75 9.11 10.19 -12.53
CA GLN A 75 8.65 10.27 -13.91
C GLN A 75 7.17 9.90 -14.01
N PRO A 76 6.39 10.57 -14.90
CA PRO A 76 5.01 10.17 -15.15
C PRO A 76 4.96 8.74 -15.69
N PHE A 77 3.95 7.99 -15.27
CA PHE A 77 3.76 6.62 -15.74
C PHE A 77 3.28 6.61 -17.20
N GLN A 78 3.93 5.80 -18.04
CA GLN A 78 3.63 5.68 -19.47
C GLN A 78 2.70 4.49 -19.72
N TRP A 79 1.55 4.75 -20.38
CA TRP A 79 0.51 3.75 -20.62
C TRP A 79 0.54 3.15 -22.02
N GLU A 80 1.37 3.68 -22.93
CA GLU A 80 1.32 3.41 -24.37
C GLU A 80 1.53 1.94 -24.73
N HIS A 81 2.29 1.22 -23.90
CA HIS A 81 2.62 -0.19 -24.12
C HIS A 81 1.86 -1.15 -23.22
N ILE A 82 0.75 -0.69 -22.63
CA ILE A 82 -0.04 -1.51 -21.72
C ILE A 82 -1.40 -1.79 -22.32
N GLN A 83 -1.66 -3.06 -22.51
CA GLN A 83 -3.00 -3.53 -22.87
C GLN A 83 -3.84 -3.68 -21.62
N ILE A 84 -4.92 -2.88 -21.55
CA ILE A 84 -5.90 -2.90 -20.47
C ILE A 84 -7.09 -3.73 -20.93
N PRO A 85 -7.62 -4.67 -20.11
CA PRO A 85 -8.78 -5.46 -20.47
C PRO A 85 -10.06 -4.61 -20.53
N HIS A 86 -11.09 -5.12 -21.19
CA HIS A 86 -12.41 -4.53 -21.12
C HIS A 86 -12.97 -4.57 -19.68
N GLY A 87 -13.70 -3.54 -19.29
CA GLY A 87 -14.39 -3.49 -17.99
C GLY A 87 -13.63 -2.74 -16.89
N ILE A 88 -12.40 -2.28 -17.14
CA ILE A 88 -11.66 -1.38 -16.24
C ILE A 88 -10.93 -0.32 -17.05
N ASP A 89 -10.90 0.91 -16.56
CA ASP A 89 -10.19 2.03 -17.18
C ASP A 89 -8.93 2.43 -16.41
N ARG A 90 -8.11 3.30 -17.03
CA ARG A 90 -6.84 3.77 -16.46
C ARG A 90 -7.03 4.48 -15.12
N ASP A 91 -8.08 5.28 -15.00
CA ASP A 91 -8.33 6.08 -13.80
C ASP A 91 -8.72 5.19 -12.65
N THR A 92 -9.59 4.21 -12.87
CA THR A 92 -9.96 3.18 -11.89
C THR A 92 -8.74 2.40 -11.41
N ILE A 93 -7.83 2.04 -12.33
CA ILE A 93 -6.59 1.32 -12.01
C ILE A 93 -5.68 2.19 -11.16
N ILE A 94 -5.31 3.38 -11.65
CA ILE A 94 -4.31 4.23 -10.98
C ILE A 94 -4.79 4.74 -9.62
N GLN A 95 -6.08 4.96 -9.47
CA GLN A 95 -6.68 5.41 -8.21
C GLN A 95 -6.88 4.28 -7.21
N GLY A 96 -6.81 3.02 -7.65
CA GLY A 96 -7.00 1.84 -6.79
C GLY A 96 -8.45 1.59 -6.40
N ASP A 97 -9.42 2.06 -7.20
CA ASP A 97 -10.85 1.87 -6.91
C ASP A 97 -11.27 0.40 -6.88
N PHE A 98 -10.61 -0.47 -7.66
CA PHE A 98 -10.81 -1.90 -7.67
C PHE A 98 -10.54 -2.56 -6.29
N ILE A 99 -9.68 -1.95 -5.45
CA ILE A 99 -9.39 -2.44 -4.10
C ILE A 99 -10.65 -2.42 -3.22
N LYS A 100 -11.53 -1.42 -3.40
CA LYS A 100 -12.79 -1.35 -2.65
C LYS A 100 -13.78 -2.43 -3.07
N ARG A 101 -13.65 -2.93 -4.30
CA ARG A 101 -14.47 -4.02 -4.84
C ARG A 101 -13.86 -5.40 -4.60
N GLN A 102 -12.72 -5.46 -3.88
CA GLN A 102 -11.99 -6.69 -3.58
C GLN A 102 -11.56 -7.46 -4.85
N GLU A 103 -11.35 -6.72 -5.94
CA GLU A 103 -10.86 -7.27 -7.20
C GLU A 103 -9.32 -7.32 -7.20
N ASN A 104 -8.77 -8.30 -7.91
CA ASN A 104 -7.33 -8.46 -8.06
C ASN A 104 -6.82 -7.76 -9.32
N LEU A 105 -5.53 -7.46 -9.33
CA LEU A 105 -4.84 -6.90 -10.48
C LEU A 105 -3.58 -7.71 -10.78
N ILE A 106 -3.50 -8.29 -11.96
CA ILE A 106 -2.33 -9.05 -12.41
C ILE A 106 -1.61 -8.25 -13.49
N LEU A 107 -0.36 -7.90 -13.20
CA LEU A 107 0.53 -7.15 -14.08
C LEU A 107 1.52 -8.13 -14.72
N TYR A 108 1.27 -8.51 -15.97
CA TYR A 108 2.06 -9.47 -16.72
C TYR A 108 2.92 -8.80 -17.79
N GLY A 109 4.17 -9.20 -17.94
CA GLY A 109 5.05 -8.73 -19.02
C GLY A 109 6.54 -8.83 -18.71
N GLY A 110 7.37 -8.42 -19.66
CA GLY A 110 8.82 -8.51 -19.60
C GLY A 110 9.45 -7.79 -18.39
N VAL A 111 10.73 -8.06 -18.14
CA VAL A 111 11.50 -7.42 -17.07
C VAL A 111 11.71 -5.94 -17.41
N GLY A 112 11.61 -5.06 -16.40
CA GLY A 112 11.89 -3.62 -16.56
C GLY A 112 10.79 -2.82 -17.28
N THR A 113 9.60 -3.39 -17.52
CA THR A 113 8.49 -2.73 -18.22
C THR A 113 7.61 -1.83 -17.36
N GLY A 114 7.94 -1.64 -16.05
CA GLY A 114 7.22 -0.72 -15.18
C GLY A 114 6.13 -1.35 -14.29
N LYS A 115 5.99 -2.67 -14.23
CA LYS A 115 4.98 -3.37 -13.40
C LYS A 115 5.03 -2.99 -11.92
N THR A 116 6.21 -3.12 -11.31
CA THR A 116 6.45 -2.74 -9.91
C THR A 116 6.19 -1.24 -9.69
N TYR A 117 6.53 -0.41 -10.68
CA TYR A 117 6.27 1.02 -10.60
C TYR A 117 4.76 1.30 -10.57
N LEU A 118 3.98 0.70 -11.47
CA LEU A 118 2.52 0.86 -11.48
C LEU A 118 1.90 0.37 -10.18
N SER A 119 2.27 -0.83 -9.70
CA SER A 119 1.75 -1.36 -8.44
C SER A 119 2.01 -0.43 -7.25
N THR A 120 3.17 0.23 -7.24
CA THR A 120 3.54 1.20 -6.20
C THR A 120 2.70 2.48 -6.32
N LEU A 121 2.50 3.02 -7.53
CA LEU A 121 1.65 4.20 -7.74
C LEU A 121 0.20 3.95 -7.31
N ILE A 122 -0.36 2.78 -7.64
CA ILE A 122 -1.69 2.37 -7.20
C ILE A 122 -1.77 2.35 -5.66
N ALA A 123 -0.77 1.75 -5.00
CA ALA A 123 -0.73 1.71 -3.55
C ALA A 123 -0.67 3.11 -2.92
N LEU A 124 0.19 4.00 -3.46
CA LEU A 124 0.30 5.39 -3.01
C LEU A 124 -1.05 6.11 -3.11
N ASN A 125 -1.71 6.01 -4.27
CA ASN A 125 -3.01 6.65 -4.49
C ASN A 125 -4.11 6.07 -3.58
N ALA A 126 -4.16 4.76 -3.41
CA ALA A 126 -5.13 4.11 -2.52
C ALA A 126 -4.92 4.52 -1.05
N ILE A 127 -3.67 4.70 -0.60
CA ILE A 127 -3.35 5.18 0.74
C ILE A 127 -3.79 6.65 0.89
N HIS A 128 -3.38 7.52 -0.02
CA HIS A 128 -3.70 8.95 0.06
C HIS A 128 -5.20 9.23 -0.06
N ARG A 129 -5.88 8.58 -1.01
CA ARG A 129 -7.26 8.88 -1.31
C ARG A 129 -8.26 8.20 -0.36
N TYR A 130 -7.95 6.98 0.07
CA TYR A 130 -8.91 6.15 0.82
C TYR A 130 -8.43 5.75 2.21
N GLY A 131 -7.19 6.10 2.57
CA GLY A 131 -6.59 5.59 3.80
C GLY A 131 -6.46 4.07 3.81
N SER A 132 -6.29 3.46 2.62
CA SER A 132 -6.20 2.01 2.48
C SER A 132 -4.94 1.47 3.16
N GLN A 133 -5.09 0.37 3.89
CA GLN A 133 -3.95 -0.39 4.41
C GLN A 133 -3.42 -1.28 3.29
N VAL A 134 -2.27 -0.95 2.75
CA VAL A 134 -1.61 -1.71 1.69
C VAL A 134 -0.27 -2.21 2.18
N LYS A 135 0.11 -3.43 1.80
CA LYS A 135 1.40 -4.01 2.14
C LYS A 135 2.11 -4.53 0.91
N PHE A 136 3.36 -4.14 0.75
CA PHE A 136 4.21 -4.59 -0.34
C PHE A 136 5.15 -5.71 0.14
N PHE A 137 5.26 -6.76 -0.68
CA PHE A 137 6.26 -7.80 -0.56
C PHE A 137 6.75 -8.24 -1.94
N THR A 138 8.02 -8.56 -2.05
CA THR A 138 8.43 -9.53 -3.05
C THR A 138 7.93 -10.91 -2.64
N VAL A 139 7.54 -11.77 -3.60
CA VAL A 139 7.06 -13.12 -3.27
C VAL A 139 8.09 -13.90 -2.45
N ALA A 140 9.36 -13.86 -2.86
CA ALA A 140 10.44 -14.51 -2.10
C ALA A 140 10.55 -13.98 -0.66
N GLY A 141 10.44 -12.64 -0.49
CA GLY A 141 10.52 -12.01 0.83
C GLY A 141 9.34 -12.39 1.74
N LEU A 142 8.13 -12.52 1.19
CA LEU A 142 6.96 -12.97 1.95
C LEU A 142 7.10 -14.44 2.35
N VAL A 143 7.47 -15.31 1.39
CA VAL A 143 7.62 -16.74 1.63
C VAL A 143 8.67 -17.01 2.73
N ASN A 144 9.82 -16.35 2.68
CA ASN A 144 10.82 -16.46 3.74
C ASN A 144 10.26 -16.06 5.11
N LYS A 145 9.51 -14.96 5.19
CA LYS A 145 8.85 -14.55 6.45
C LYS A 145 7.81 -15.54 6.94
N LEU A 146 7.04 -16.15 6.03
CA LEU A 146 6.04 -17.16 6.36
C LEU A 146 6.70 -18.43 6.92
N ILE A 147 7.75 -18.92 6.29
CA ILE A 147 8.53 -20.09 6.73
C ILE A 147 9.14 -19.81 8.12
N GLU A 148 9.81 -18.67 8.30
CA GLU A 148 10.39 -18.29 9.58
C GLU A 148 9.31 -18.18 10.67
N ALA A 149 8.18 -17.51 10.39
CA ALA A 149 7.08 -17.41 11.34
C ALA A 149 6.46 -18.77 11.67
N ASN A 150 6.40 -19.71 10.71
CA ASN A 150 5.91 -21.06 10.90
C ASN A 150 6.85 -21.84 11.86
N GLN A 151 8.16 -21.78 11.62
CA GLN A 151 9.18 -22.43 12.46
C GLN A 151 9.19 -21.88 13.88
N GLN A 152 8.89 -20.61 14.07
CA GLN A 152 8.84 -19.95 15.38
C GLN A 152 7.46 -20.05 16.07
N GLY A 153 6.46 -20.72 15.46
CA GLY A 153 5.10 -20.79 16.00
C GLY A 153 4.36 -19.44 15.96
N GLN A 154 4.82 -18.48 15.16
CA GLN A 154 4.25 -17.12 15.02
C GLN A 154 3.40 -16.92 13.76
N LEU A 155 3.22 -17.97 12.96
CA LEU A 155 2.42 -17.90 11.73
C LEU A 155 1.02 -17.32 11.94
N PRO A 156 0.24 -17.68 12.99
CA PRO A 156 -1.09 -17.10 13.21
C PRO A 156 -1.05 -15.57 13.44
N LYS A 157 0.01 -15.07 14.08
CA LYS A 157 0.20 -13.63 14.30
C LYS A 157 0.51 -12.91 13.00
N LEU A 158 1.36 -13.47 12.15
CA LEU A 158 1.67 -12.91 10.82
C LEU A 158 0.43 -12.93 9.92
N MET A 159 -0.30 -14.04 9.85
CA MET A 159 -1.55 -14.14 9.10
C MET A 159 -2.56 -13.09 9.55
N LYS A 160 -2.74 -12.88 10.85
CA LYS A 160 -3.62 -11.83 11.39
C LYS A 160 -3.15 -10.41 11.01
N GLN A 161 -1.83 -10.19 10.83
CA GLN A 161 -1.32 -8.89 10.35
C GLN A 161 -1.60 -8.68 8.86
N LEU A 162 -1.46 -9.73 8.04
CA LEU A 162 -1.80 -9.72 6.62
C LEU A 162 -3.31 -9.55 6.43
N ASP A 163 -4.10 -10.17 7.30
CA ASP A 163 -5.57 -10.12 7.26
C ASP A 163 -6.13 -8.70 7.50
N LYS A 164 -5.40 -7.82 8.13
CA LYS A 164 -5.79 -6.40 8.31
C LYS A 164 -5.61 -5.54 7.07
N GLN A 165 -4.88 -6.04 6.06
CA GLN A 165 -4.62 -5.25 4.86
C GLN A 165 -5.85 -5.24 3.94
N HIS A 166 -6.11 -4.10 3.28
CA HIS A 166 -7.10 -4.00 2.20
C HIS A 166 -6.54 -4.54 0.89
N ALA A 167 -5.23 -4.37 0.67
CA ALA A 167 -4.54 -4.93 -0.48
C ALA A 167 -3.13 -5.40 -0.11
N ILE A 168 -2.68 -6.48 -0.77
CA ILE A 168 -1.31 -6.98 -0.67
C ILE A 168 -0.70 -7.00 -2.07
N ILE A 169 0.49 -6.39 -2.21
CA ILE A 169 1.27 -6.45 -3.44
C ILE A 169 2.23 -7.63 -3.32
N LEU A 170 2.16 -8.54 -4.28
CA LEU A 170 3.04 -9.69 -4.46
C LEU A 170 3.89 -9.46 -5.72
N ASP A 171 5.05 -8.85 -5.51
CA ASP A 171 5.96 -8.49 -6.59
C ASP A 171 6.89 -9.65 -6.94
N GLU A 172 7.21 -9.78 -8.23
CA GLU A 172 8.14 -10.77 -8.76
C GLU A 172 7.68 -12.23 -8.59
N LEU A 173 6.39 -12.52 -8.76
CA LEU A 173 5.92 -13.91 -8.76
C LEU A 173 6.51 -14.65 -9.97
N GLY A 174 7.25 -15.74 -9.69
CA GLY A 174 7.85 -16.57 -10.70
C GLY A 174 9.33 -16.38 -10.94
N TYR A 175 9.99 -15.43 -10.26
CA TYR A 175 11.44 -15.26 -10.39
C TYR A 175 12.26 -16.40 -9.78
N ILE A 176 11.75 -16.99 -8.71
CA ILE A 176 12.41 -18.08 -7.98
C ILE A 176 11.38 -19.18 -7.73
N PRO A 177 11.69 -20.46 -8.04
CA PRO A 177 10.85 -21.59 -7.65
C PRO A 177 10.71 -21.66 -6.14
N LEU A 178 9.52 -21.97 -5.64
CA LEU A 178 9.23 -22.14 -4.23
C LEU A 178 9.50 -23.61 -3.82
N ASN A 179 9.99 -23.80 -2.59
CA ASN A 179 9.95 -25.11 -1.99
C ASN A 179 8.50 -25.46 -1.58
N LYS A 180 8.23 -26.72 -1.29
CA LYS A 180 6.88 -27.23 -0.99
C LYS A 180 6.24 -26.42 0.17
N GLU A 181 6.96 -26.24 1.28
CA GLU A 181 6.45 -25.49 2.44
C GLU A 181 6.10 -24.04 2.06
N GLY A 182 6.98 -23.36 1.32
CA GLY A 182 6.75 -21.99 0.87
C GLY A 182 5.55 -21.84 -0.06
N ALA A 183 5.36 -22.82 -0.97
CA ALA A 183 4.21 -22.84 -1.88
C ALA A 183 2.90 -23.04 -1.11
N GLU A 184 2.85 -23.96 -0.16
CA GLU A 184 1.70 -24.20 0.72
C GLU A 184 1.35 -22.98 1.58
N LEU A 185 2.36 -22.32 2.16
CA LEU A 185 2.17 -21.12 2.98
C LEU A 185 1.71 -19.91 2.14
N LEU A 186 2.25 -19.74 0.94
CA LEU A 186 1.80 -18.69 0.02
C LEU A 186 0.35 -18.94 -0.42
N PHE A 187 -0.01 -20.19 -0.70
CA PHE A 187 -1.39 -20.57 -0.99
C PHE A 187 -2.35 -20.21 0.15
N GLN A 188 -1.96 -20.42 1.41
CA GLN A 188 -2.78 -20.00 2.56
C GLN A 188 -3.04 -18.49 2.55
N VAL A 189 -2.01 -17.67 2.22
CA VAL A 189 -2.17 -16.21 2.10
C VAL A 189 -3.13 -15.85 0.97
N ILE A 190 -2.96 -16.47 -0.22
CA ILE A 190 -3.84 -16.23 -1.38
C ILE A 190 -5.29 -16.62 -1.06
N SER A 191 -5.48 -17.77 -0.39
CA SER A 191 -6.80 -18.25 0.02
C SER A 191 -7.46 -17.33 1.06
N MET A 192 -6.70 -16.77 1.99
CA MET A 192 -7.19 -15.79 2.95
C MET A 192 -7.65 -14.49 2.25
N CYS A 193 -6.97 -14.11 1.17
CA CYS A 193 -7.30 -12.90 0.42
C CYS A 193 -8.51 -13.08 -0.50
N TYR A 194 -8.78 -14.29 -0.94
CA TYR A 194 -9.86 -14.60 -1.90
C TYR A 194 -11.21 -14.02 -1.44
N GLU A 195 -11.86 -13.24 -2.31
CA GLU A 195 -13.15 -12.54 -2.09
C GLU A 195 -13.19 -11.56 -0.89
N ASN A 196 -12.08 -11.37 -0.19
CA ASN A 196 -12.03 -10.50 1.00
C ASN A 196 -11.09 -9.30 0.83
N LYS A 197 -10.08 -9.41 -0.05
CA LYS A 197 -9.03 -8.41 -0.21
C LYS A 197 -8.53 -8.43 -1.65
N SER A 198 -7.84 -7.38 -2.03
CA SER A 198 -7.20 -7.31 -3.33
C SER A 198 -5.76 -7.80 -3.28
N LEU A 199 -5.38 -8.60 -4.27
CA LEU A 199 -4.00 -8.92 -4.58
C LEU A 199 -3.58 -8.16 -5.83
N ILE A 200 -2.43 -7.47 -5.74
CA ILE A 200 -1.77 -6.88 -6.90
C ILE A 200 -0.52 -7.72 -7.16
N ILE A 201 -0.49 -8.42 -8.27
CA ILE A 201 0.57 -9.38 -8.58
C ILE A 201 1.37 -8.90 -9.78
N THR A 202 2.69 -8.90 -9.68
CA THR A 202 3.55 -8.70 -10.83
C THR A 202 4.23 -10.02 -11.20
N THR A 203 4.24 -10.34 -12.48
CA THR A 203 4.87 -11.56 -12.98
C THR A 203 5.40 -11.37 -14.42
N ASN A 204 6.42 -12.11 -14.77
CA ASN A 204 6.91 -12.24 -16.13
C ASN A 204 6.54 -13.61 -16.76
N LEU A 205 5.86 -14.47 -15.99
CA LEU A 205 5.46 -15.81 -16.42
C LEU A 205 3.99 -15.85 -16.83
N GLN A 206 3.70 -16.58 -17.90
CA GLN A 206 2.33 -16.97 -18.25
C GLN A 206 1.78 -17.97 -17.23
N PHE A 207 0.45 -17.98 -17.03
CA PHE A 207 -0.19 -18.90 -16.07
C PHE A 207 0.20 -20.36 -16.24
N GLY A 208 0.34 -20.84 -17.48
CA GLY A 208 0.78 -22.22 -17.78
C GLY A 208 2.19 -22.56 -17.29
N GLN A 209 3.01 -21.55 -16.97
CA GLN A 209 4.36 -21.73 -16.44
C GLN A 209 4.41 -21.69 -14.90
N TRP A 210 3.31 -21.35 -14.22
CA TRP A 210 3.28 -21.23 -12.77
C TRP A 210 3.52 -22.54 -12.03
N ASN A 211 3.29 -23.68 -12.72
CA ASN A 211 3.65 -24.97 -12.16
C ASN A 211 5.15 -25.09 -11.82
N HIS A 212 6.03 -24.40 -12.55
CA HIS A 212 7.46 -24.33 -12.21
C HIS A 212 7.73 -23.52 -10.93
N VAL A 213 6.80 -22.65 -10.55
CA VAL A 213 6.92 -21.82 -9.33
C VAL A 213 6.46 -22.60 -8.11
N PHE A 214 5.27 -23.21 -8.17
CA PHE A 214 4.63 -23.88 -7.04
C PHE A 214 5.04 -25.36 -6.92
N GLY A 215 5.56 -25.98 -7.99
CA GLY A 215 6.07 -27.35 -8.00
C GLY A 215 5.02 -28.46 -7.90
N ASP A 216 3.76 -28.12 -7.68
CA ASP A 216 2.64 -29.05 -7.58
C ASP A 216 1.50 -28.60 -8.52
N PRO A 217 1.07 -29.42 -9.49
CA PRO A 217 0.03 -29.05 -10.44
C PRO A 217 -1.33 -28.76 -9.80
N VAL A 218 -1.73 -29.51 -8.78
CA VAL A 218 -3.03 -29.34 -8.10
C VAL A 218 -3.05 -28.06 -7.31
N LEU A 219 -1.97 -27.79 -6.57
CA LEU A 219 -1.80 -26.53 -5.84
C LEU A 219 -1.77 -25.35 -6.80
N THR A 220 -1.07 -25.48 -7.93
CA THR A 220 -0.97 -24.42 -8.95
C THR A 220 -2.33 -24.08 -9.54
N GLU A 221 -3.12 -25.08 -9.91
CA GLU A 221 -4.47 -24.91 -10.44
C GLU A 221 -5.37 -24.20 -9.41
N ALA A 222 -5.31 -24.60 -8.14
CA ALA A 222 -6.07 -23.99 -7.07
C ALA A 222 -5.65 -22.54 -6.78
N VAL A 223 -4.36 -22.19 -6.95
CA VAL A 223 -3.87 -20.81 -6.87
C VAL A 223 -4.42 -19.97 -8.03
N ILE A 224 -4.28 -20.48 -9.25
CA ILE A 224 -4.71 -19.79 -10.48
C ILE A 224 -6.21 -19.51 -10.44
N ASP A 225 -7.02 -20.52 -10.09
CA ASP A 225 -8.47 -20.41 -9.98
C ASP A 225 -8.88 -19.26 -9.05
N ARG A 226 -8.33 -19.21 -7.83
CA ARG A 226 -8.63 -18.15 -6.86
C ARG A 226 -8.18 -16.76 -7.32
N LEU A 227 -7.06 -16.69 -8.01
CA LEU A 227 -6.52 -15.40 -8.46
C LEU A 227 -7.28 -14.85 -9.66
N ILE A 228 -7.67 -15.69 -10.62
CA ILE A 228 -8.30 -15.25 -11.87
C ILE A 228 -9.76 -14.85 -11.65
N HIS A 229 -10.48 -15.48 -10.73
CA HIS A 229 -11.93 -15.36 -10.56
C HIS A 229 -12.42 -13.90 -10.50
N HIS A 230 -11.67 -13.00 -9.83
CA HIS A 230 -11.99 -11.57 -9.73
C HIS A 230 -10.79 -10.71 -10.11
N SER A 231 -10.15 -10.99 -11.26
CA SER A 231 -8.93 -10.32 -11.67
C SER A 231 -9.05 -9.52 -12.95
N HIS A 232 -8.34 -8.40 -12.98
CA HIS A 232 -8.01 -7.68 -14.19
C HIS A 232 -6.57 -8.00 -14.59
N LEU A 233 -6.34 -8.45 -15.83
CA LEU A 233 -5.01 -8.74 -16.36
C LEU A 233 -4.53 -7.59 -17.24
N LEU A 234 -3.48 -6.89 -16.82
CA LEU A 234 -2.78 -5.90 -17.62
C LEU A 234 -1.55 -6.52 -18.27
N MET A 235 -1.43 -6.39 -19.59
CA MET A 235 -0.28 -6.91 -20.33
C MET A 235 0.67 -5.79 -20.74
N PHE A 236 1.89 -5.84 -20.24
CA PHE A 236 2.99 -4.91 -20.53
C PHE A 236 3.78 -5.43 -21.74
N ARG A 237 3.62 -4.77 -22.89
CA ARG A 237 4.21 -5.19 -24.18
C ARG A 237 5.43 -4.35 -24.58
N GLY A 238 5.85 -3.41 -23.78
CA GLY A 238 6.99 -2.53 -24.07
C GLY A 238 8.35 -3.14 -23.77
N ASP A 239 9.38 -2.47 -24.25
CA ASP A 239 10.77 -2.78 -23.91
C ASP A 239 11.11 -2.40 -22.47
N SER A 240 12.23 -2.90 -21.98
CA SER A 240 12.73 -2.55 -20.65
C SER A 240 13.13 -1.07 -20.56
N PHE A 241 12.47 -0.29 -19.72
CA PHE A 241 12.87 1.08 -19.37
C PHE A 241 14.28 1.11 -18.74
N ARG A 242 14.63 0.10 -17.93
CA ARG A 242 15.94 -0.02 -17.31
C ARG A 242 17.05 -0.14 -18.34
N TYR A 243 16.79 -0.80 -19.49
CA TYR A 243 17.73 -0.92 -20.58
C TYR A 243 17.87 0.41 -21.33
N LYS A 244 16.74 1.10 -21.58
CA LYS A 244 16.76 2.42 -22.26
C LYS A 244 17.44 3.52 -21.46
N GLU A 245 17.41 3.44 -20.12
CA GLU A 245 18.07 4.40 -19.20
C GLU A 245 19.49 3.94 -18.79
N SER A 246 19.96 2.80 -19.28
CA SER A 246 21.29 2.33 -18.92
C SER A 246 22.36 3.21 -19.57
N LEU A 247 23.45 3.47 -18.84
CA LEU A 247 24.62 4.21 -19.36
C LEU A 247 25.44 3.36 -20.34
N ILE A 248 25.05 2.13 -20.62
CA ILE A 248 25.67 1.21 -21.56
C ILE A 248 24.98 1.43 -22.91
N HIS A 249 25.42 2.44 -23.64
CA HIS A 249 25.11 2.59 -25.05
C HIS A 249 26.31 2.04 -25.84
N GLU A 250 26.12 0.94 -26.56
CA GLU A 250 26.98 0.55 -27.62
C GLU A 250 26.87 1.51 -28.84
#